data_0c6c3e1159a3167a7b8b2208e738e161
#
_entry.id   0c6c3e1159a3167a7b8b2208e738e161
#
_cell.length_a   1.000
_cell.length_b   1.000
_cell.length_c   1.000
_cell.angle_alpha   90.00
_cell.angle_beta   90.00
_cell.angle_gamma   90.00
#
_symmetry.space_group_name_H-M   'P 1'
#
loop_
_entity.id
_entity.type
_entity.pdbx_description
1 polymer ?
#
loop_
_entity_poly.entity_id
_entity_poly.type
_entity_poly.pdbx_seq_one_letter_code
_entity_poly.pdbx_strand_id
1 'polypeptide(L)'
;MTALFPYLPGLTWPVGRSVGQWDTTRQVSVSGKETHFANRTQARYAYTLDVEALDANGSRAALVAYSKQALEAMFNATFGGALIFNFWDADDSAVVGQPFGTGDGATTTFQLYRTTAGGWSDAVFAPVIAGSAPVQVQAGTGGAWAPNNMAAWSSDLTNAAWTKTSSTVTSGVSDPFGGSTAFTLTATAANGYVSQFDAATVGLPSLVFSVWVRRRTGSGAVQFYNDDTGGWTNVALTSSWRRLSVSNGLGVYSGIGVNLTTSGDAVDLYGPQIEANASGSPGAYIATAAAPAYGSPILYANGTVIATSAYTLSSSGLVTFTAAPSSGVALTWSGAYWWPCNFDDDTLSMSKFMGGLWEAKAIKFTTRIF
;
A
#
# COMPACT_ATOMS: atom_id res chain seq x y z
N MET A 1 7.10 -18.80 2.99
CA MET A 1 6.38 -17.51 2.90
C MET A 1 6.27 -17.00 4.33
N THR A 2 6.73 -15.78 4.60
CA THR A 2 6.62 -15.18 5.95
C THR A 2 5.16 -14.96 6.27
N ALA A 3 4.70 -15.33 7.48
CA ALA A 3 3.32 -15.11 7.91
C ALA A 3 3.03 -13.59 7.96
N LEU A 4 1.79 -13.20 7.66
CA LEU A 4 1.34 -11.82 7.79
C LEU A 4 0.44 -11.70 9.03
N PHE A 5 0.62 -10.63 9.81
CA PHE A 5 -0.32 -10.33 10.89
C PHE A 5 -1.69 -10.05 10.25
N PRO A 6 -2.78 -10.75 10.69
CA PRO A 6 -4.08 -10.62 10.06
C PRO A 6 -4.63 -9.21 10.24
N TYR A 7 -5.38 -8.73 9.25
CA TYR A 7 -6.19 -7.54 9.41
C TYR A 7 -7.33 -7.83 10.39
N LEU A 8 -7.31 -7.16 11.53
CA LEU A 8 -8.28 -7.29 12.61
C LEU A 8 -8.99 -5.95 12.82
N PRO A 9 -10.10 -5.68 12.13
CA PRO A 9 -10.92 -4.52 12.44
C PRO A 9 -11.53 -4.72 13.82
N GLY A 10 -11.36 -3.73 14.68
CA GLY A 10 -11.69 -3.85 16.11
C GLY A 10 -10.46 -3.81 17.00
N LEU A 11 -9.29 -3.50 16.44
CA LEU A 11 -8.17 -3.03 17.22
C LEU A 11 -8.64 -1.82 18.02
N THR A 12 -8.64 -1.95 19.34
CA THR A 12 -8.98 -0.84 20.22
C THR A 12 -7.76 0.03 20.47
N TRP A 13 -8.00 1.30 20.70
CA TRP A 13 -6.98 2.20 21.22
C TRP A 13 -6.85 2.04 22.73
N PRO A 14 -5.61 2.14 23.27
CA PRO A 14 -4.38 2.51 22.56
C PRO A 14 -3.61 1.31 21.98
N VAL A 15 -3.01 1.49 20.79
CA VAL A 15 -1.91 0.65 20.33
C VAL A 15 -0.65 1.11 21.05
N GLY A 16 -0.11 0.27 21.92
CA GLY A 16 1.14 0.57 22.59
C GLY A 16 2.34 0.35 21.66
N ARG A 17 3.18 1.36 21.47
CA ARG A 17 4.47 1.24 20.78
C ARG A 17 5.58 1.77 21.66
N SER A 18 6.53 0.92 22.04
CA SER A 18 7.74 1.30 22.78
C SER A 18 8.92 1.36 21.82
N VAL A 19 9.68 2.46 21.90
CA VAL A 19 10.82 2.72 21.02
C VAL A 19 12.12 2.37 21.77
N GLY A 20 13.07 1.77 21.05
CA GLY A 20 14.44 1.68 21.49
C GLY A 20 14.70 0.64 22.58
N GLN A 21 14.30 -0.60 22.39
CA GLN A 21 14.82 -1.68 23.24
C GLN A 21 16.33 -1.84 22.98
N TRP A 22 17.11 -0.85 23.42
CA TRP A 22 18.56 -0.88 23.35
C TRP A 22 19.11 -1.89 24.35
N ASP A 23 20.14 -2.61 23.95
CA ASP A 23 20.95 -3.45 24.83
C ASP A 23 22.24 -2.69 25.12
N THR A 24 22.33 -2.13 26.34
CA THR A 24 23.46 -1.29 26.76
C THR A 24 24.20 -1.95 27.92
N THR A 25 25.47 -2.24 27.72
CA THR A 25 26.33 -2.68 28.80
C THR A 25 26.98 -1.48 29.50
N ARG A 26 26.83 -1.41 30.81
CA ARG A 26 27.48 -0.38 31.65
C ARG A 26 28.60 -1.01 32.45
N GLN A 27 29.79 -0.44 32.37
CA GLN A 27 30.95 -0.78 33.20
C GLN A 27 31.32 0.40 34.07
N VAL A 28 31.52 0.12 35.37
CA VAL A 28 31.99 1.11 36.35
C VAL A 28 33.38 0.67 36.83
N SER A 29 34.36 1.53 36.67
CA SER A 29 35.72 1.28 37.19
C SER A 29 35.77 1.53 38.70
N VAL A 30 36.81 1.03 39.37
CA VAL A 30 37.07 1.25 40.81
C VAL A 30 37.21 2.75 41.13
N SER A 31 37.65 3.56 40.17
CA SER A 31 37.75 5.02 40.31
C SER A 31 36.40 5.75 40.08
N GLY A 32 35.29 5.02 39.89
CA GLY A 32 33.97 5.59 39.62
C GLY A 32 33.72 6.06 38.18
N LYS A 33 34.69 5.88 37.28
CA LYS A 33 34.48 6.19 35.84
C LYS A 33 33.56 5.17 35.22
N GLU A 34 32.50 5.65 34.56
CA GLU A 34 31.54 4.85 33.83
C GLU A 34 31.83 4.81 32.33
N THR A 35 31.64 3.66 31.73
CA THR A 35 31.70 3.45 30.29
C THR A 35 30.46 2.70 29.86
N HIS A 36 29.79 3.21 28.82
CA HIS A 36 28.56 2.66 28.27
C HIS A 36 28.82 2.15 26.85
N PHE A 37 28.40 0.93 26.56
CA PHE A 37 28.49 0.33 25.24
C PHE A 37 27.09 -0.03 24.74
N ALA A 38 26.73 0.43 23.55
CA ALA A 38 25.53 -0.02 22.87
C ALA A 38 25.86 -1.33 22.13
N ASN A 39 25.20 -2.41 22.52
CA ASN A 39 25.39 -3.75 21.89
C ASN A 39 24.60 -3.90 20.59
N ARG A 40 23.80 -2.90 20.23
CA ARG A 40 23.00 -2.86 18.99
C ARG A 40 23.21 -1.55 18.28
N THR A 41 23.22 -1.64 16.94
CA THR A 41 23.34 -0.48 16.05
C THR A 41 22.00 0.08 15.61
N GLN A 42 20.90 -0.67 15.85
CA GLN A 42 19.53 -0.29 15.48
C GLN A 42 18.57 -0.48 16.65
N ALA A 43 17.56 0.38 16.69
CA ALA A 43 16.48 0.29 17.68
C ALA A 43 15.56 -0.89 17.37
N ARG A 44 14.99 -1.49 18.41
CA ARG A 44 13.84 -2.39 18.31
C ARG A 44 12.58 -1.66 18.78
N TYR A 45 11.48 -1.97 18.14
CA TYR A 45 10.16 -1.46 18.50
C TYR A 45 9.34 -2.60 19.08
N ALA A 46 8.80 -2.42 20.28
CA ALA A 46 7.86 -3.36 20.86
C ALA A 46 6.44 -2.82 20.73
N TYR A 47 5.54 -3.69 20.36
CA TYR A 47 4.12 -3.40 20.20
C TYR A 47 3.30 -4.16 21.23
N THR A 48 2.25 -3.51 21.72
CA THR A 48 1.22 -4.14 22.53
C THR A 48 -0.12 -3.79 21.92
N LEU A 49 -0.87 -4.81 21.49
CA LEU A 49 -2.16 -4.63 20.86
C LEU A 49 -3.26 -5.23 21.74
N ASP A 50 -4.36 -4.49 21.86
CA ASP A 50 -5.62 -4.99 22.39
C ASP A 50 -6.61 -5.14 21.26
N VAL A 51 -7.15 -6.33 21.08
CA VAL A 51 -8.12 -6.62 20.02
C VAL A 51 -9.43 -7.03 20.67
N GLU A 52 -10.45 -6.23 20.47
CA GLU A 52 -11.82 -6.52 20.91
C GLU A 52 -12.65 -7.00 19.73
N ALA A 53 -13.74 -7.71 20.03
CA ALA A 53 -14.73 -8.15 19.04
C ALA A 53 -14.20 -9.10 17.95
N LEU A 54 -13.27 -10.02 18.30
CA LEU A 54 -12.88 -11.11 17.42
C LEU A 54 -14.08 -12.03 17.13
N ASP A 55 -14.48 -12.15 15.87
CA ASP A 55 -15.59 -13.04 15.46
C ASP A 55 -15.11 -14.48 15.30
N ALA A 56 -15.77 -15.39 16.04
CA ALA A 56 -15.48 -16.82 15.98
C ALA A 56 -16.29 -17.57 14.91
N ASN A 57 -17.41 -17.03 14.43
CA ASN A 57 -18.41 -17.80 13.69
C ASN A 57 -18.71 -17.25 12.29
N GLY A 58 -18.14 -16.13 11.89
CA GLY A 58 -18.45 -15.46 10.62
C GLY A 58 -19.89 -14.91 10.53
N SER A 59 -20.56 -14.76 11.68
CA SER A 59 -21.99 -14.43 11.72
C SER A 59 -22.30 -12.94 11.77
N ARG A 60 -21.28 -12.07 11.83
CA ARG A 60 -21.46 -10.63 11.99
C ARG A 60 -20.92 -9.88 10.79
N ALA A 61 -21.81 -9.36 9.96
CA ALA A 61 -21.47 -8.66 8.72
C ALA A 61 -20.60 -7.38 8.93
N ALA A 62 -20.56 -6.82 10.15
CA ALA A 62 -19.77 -5.64 10.49
C ALA A 62 -18.35 -5.96 10.95
N LEU A 63 -18.00 -7.24 11.09
CA LEU A 63 -16.68 -7.69 11.55
C LEU A 63 -16.01 -8.57 10.49
N VAL A 64 -14.68 -8.68 10.56
CA VAL A 64 -13.97 -9.67 9.73
C VAL A 64 -14.37 -11.06 10.20
N ALA A 65 -15.02 -11.78 9.31
CA ALA A 65 -15.47 -13.14 9.56
C ALA A 65 -14.28 -14.02 9.95
N TYR A 66 -14.47 -14.84 10.99
CA TYR A 66 -13.46 -15.77 11.49
C TYR A 66 -12.14 -15.11 11.95
N SER A 67 -12.19 -13.85 12.35
CA SER A 67 -10.99 -13.11 12.79
C SER A 67 -10.27 -13.77 13.99
N LYS A 68 -11.02 -14.44 14.87
CA LYS A 68 -10.46 -15.24 15.95
C LYS A 68 -9.58 -16.38 15.41
N GLN A 69 -10.12 -17.18 14.48
CA GLN A 69 -9.36 -18.29 13.88
C GLN A 69 -8.17 -17.79 13.06
N ALA A 70 -8.29 -16.64 12.39
CA ALA A 70 -7.19 -16.05 11.64
C ALA A 70 -6.00 -15.70 12.56
N LEU A 71 -6.29 -15.13 13.74
CA LEU A 71 -5.26 -14.82 14.73
C LEU A 71 -4.66 -16.09 15.33
N GLU A 72 -5.47 -17.10 15.68
CA GLU A 72 -4.99 -18.40 16.18
C GLU A 72 -4.13 -19.13 15.15
N ALA A 73 -4.58 -19.17 13.90
CA ALA A 73 -3.83 -19.83 12.82
C ALA A 73 -2.48 -19.18 12.58
N MET A 74 -2.42 -17.85 12.59
CA MET A 74 -1.18 -17.11 12.44
C MET A 74 -0.23 -17.37 13.62
N PHE A 75 -0.72 -17.31 14.88
CA PHE A 75 0.09 -17.58 16.06
C PHE A 75 0.65 -19.01 16.05
N ASN A 76 -0.16 -20.00 15.64
CA ASN A 76 0.29 -21.37 15.50
C ASN A 76 1.27 -21.54 14.33
N ALA A 77 1.07 -20.85 13.22
CA ALA A 77 1.98 -20.90 12.06
C ALA A 77 3.36 -20.29 12.36
N THR A 78 3.44 -19.40 13.34
CA THR A 78 4.72 -18.84 13.82
C THR A 78 5.32 -19.63 14.99
N PHE A 79 4.68 -20.70 15.45
CA PHE A 79 5.09 -21.46 16.63
C PHE A 79 5.30 -20.56 17.86
N GLY A 80 4.30 -19.70 18.13
CA GLY A 80 4.45 -18.64 19.13
C GLY A 80 5.52 -17.63 18.70
N GLY A 81 6.50 -17.36 19.58
CA GLY A 81 7.59 -16.44 19.32
C GLY A 81 8.73 -16.98 18.42
N ALA A 82 8.67 -18.21 17.92
CA ALA A 82 9.80 -18.85 17.26
C ALA A 82 10.09 -18.31 15.85
N LEU A 83 9.05 -18.08 15.04
CA LEU A 83 9.19 -17.63 13.66
C LEU A 83 8.78 -16.16 13.51
N ILE A 84 9.32 -15.54 12.47
CA ILE A 84 9.05 -14.15 12.10
C ILE A 84 7.73 -14.07 11.35
N PHE A 85 6.97 -13.02 11.65
CA PHE A 85 5.85 -12.56 10.85
C PHE A 85 6.03 -11.10 10.44
N ASN A 86 5.32 -10.66 9.43
CA ASN A 86 5.29 -9.28 8.97
C ASN A 86 4.07 -8.55 9.57
N PHE A 87 4.33 -7.45 10.25
CA PHE A 87 3.32 -6.56 10.83
C PHE A 87 3.20 -5.28 10.01
N TRP A 88 1.97 -4.81 9.82
CA TRP A 88 1.67 -3.53 9.21
C TRP A 88 1.37 -2.51 10.32
N ASP A 89 2.30 -1.58 10.53
CA ASP A 89 2.05 -0.43 11.40
C ASP A 89 1.34 0.64 10.57
N ALA A 90 0.11 0.94 10.93
CA ALA A 90 -0.75 1.87 10.21
C ALA A 90 -0.14 3.27 10.05
N ASP A 91 0.61 3.72 11.05
CA ASP A 91 1.20 5.05 11.10
C ASP A 91 2.64 5.09 10.54
N ASP A 92 3.26 3.92 10.32
CA ASP A 92 4.68 3.83 9.99
C ASP A 92 5.02 2.58 9.15
N SER A 93 4.39 2.43 8.00
CA SER A 93 4.67 1.37 7.03
C SER A 93 4.81 1.88 5.60
N ALA A 94 4.95 3.19 5.40
CA ALA A 94 5.15 3.79 4.08
C ALA A 94 6.03 5.03 4.15
N VAL A 95 6.80 5.26 3.10
CA VAL A 95 7.69 6.42 2.96
C VAL A 95 7.62 7.02 1.57
N VAL A 96 7.92 8.32 1.47
CA VAL A 96 8.04 9.03 0.20
C VAL A 96 9.32 9.86 0.19
N GLY A 97 10.12 9.69 -0.86
CA GLY A 97 11.35 10.46 -1.07
C GLY A 97 12.43 10.25 0.00
N GLN A 98 12.41 9.12 0.72
CA GLN A 98 13.36 8.85 1.81
C GLN A 98 14.77 8.59 1.28
N PRO A 99 15.81 9.21 1.85
CA PRO A 99 17.18 8.95 1.45
C PRO A 99 17.63 7.54 1.86
N PHE A 100 18.37 6.87 0.99
CA PHE A 100 18.99 5.58 1.29
C PHE A 100 20.46 5.50 0.91
N GLY A 101 21.04 6.56 0.35
CA GLY A 101 22.45 6.63 0.05
C GLY A 101 22.82 7.80 -0.83
N THR A 102 24.12 7.91 -1.11
CA THR A 102 24.69 8.82 -2.09
C THR A 102 25.67 8.04 -2.94
N GLY A 103 25.57 8.16 -4.25
CA GLY A 103 26.53 7.55 -5.18
C GLY A 103 27.95 8.01 -4.92
N ASP A 104 28.91 7.12 -5.06
CA ASP A 104 30.36 7.38 -4.96
C ASP A 104 31.11 7.00 -6.24
N GLY A 105 30.39 6.47 -7.24
CA GLY A 105 30.94 5.97 -8.49
C GLY A 105 31.55 4.57 -8.40
N ALA A 106 31.51 3.90 -7.25
CA ALA A 106 32.11 2.60 -7.01
C ALA A 106 31.15 1.59 -6.35
N THR A 107 30.39 2.04 -5.36
CA THR A 107 29.44 1.21 -4.61
C THR A 107 28.18 0.93 -5.44
N THR A 108 27.84 -0.35 -5.58
CA THR A 108 26.64 -0.78 -6.31
C THR A 108 25.49 -1.21 -5.41
N THR A 109 25.74 -1.44 -4.11
CA THR A 109 24.78 -2.05 -3.20
C THR A 109 24.45 -1.10 -2.05
N PHE A 110 23.14 -0.84 -1.85
CA PHE A 110 22.65 0.09 -0.83
C PHE A 110 21.45 -0.54 -0.10
N GLN A 111 21.38 -0.32 1.22
CA GLN A 111 20.22 -0.70 2.04
C GLN A 111 19.15 0.39 1.95
N LEU A 112 17.88 0.00 1.85
CA LEU A 112 16.77 0.95 2.02
C LEU A 112 16.64 1.35 3.50
N TYR A 113 16.39 2.64 3.73
CA TYR A 113 16.19 3.20 5.07
C TYR A 113 14.86 3.94 5.16
N ARG A 114 14.29 3.90 6.35
CA ARG A 114 13.21 4.75 6.81
C ARG A 114 13.80 5.75 7.81
N THR A 115 13.68 7.04 7.54
CA THR A 115 14.22 8.11 8.38
C THR A 115 13.09 8.87 9.06
N THR A 116 13.14 8.99 10.38
CA THR A 116 12.20 9.79 11.15
C THR A 116 12.47 11.29 10.98
N ALA A 117 11.48 12.14 11.27
CA ALA A 117 11.65 13.59 11.25
C ALA A 117 12.77 14.09 12.18
N GLY A 118 13.15 13.33 13.21
CA GLY A 118 14.28 13.60 14.10
C GLY A 118 15.65 13.17 13.56
N GLY A 119 15.72 12.64 12.34
CA GLY A 119 16.98 12.24 11.68
C GLY A 119 17.49 10.85 12.02
N TRP A 120 16.75 10.06 12.80
CA TRP A 120 17.09 8.66 13.04
C TRP A 120 16.68 7.79 11.84
N SER A 121 17.56 6.91 11.39
CA SER A 121 17.33 6.01 10.26
C SER A 121 17.35 4.55 10.69
N ASP A 122 16.28 3.82 10.36
CA ASP A 122 16.18 2.37 10.51
C ASP A 122 16.26 1.70 9.15
N ALA A 123 16.97 0.57 9.07
CA ALA A 123 17.02 -0.23 7.86
C ALA A 123 15.65 -0.91 7.62
N VAL A 124 15.21 -0.91 6.37
CA VAL A 124 13.97 -1.56 5.94
C VAL A 124 14.29 -2.97 5.46
N PHE A 125 13.87 -3.98 6.21
CA PHE A 125 14.16 -5.40 5.93
C PHE A 125 13.04 -6.15 5.23
N ALA A 126 11.91 -5.55 4.98
CA ALA A 126 10.79 -6.19 4.30
C ALA A 126 10.02 -5.17 3.44
N PRO A 127 10.63 -4.61 2.38
CA PRO A 127 9.90 -3.74 1.46
C PRO A 127 8.77 -4.52 0.80
N VAL A 128 7.63 -3.86 0.57
CA VAL A 128 6.52 -4.45 -0.17
C VAL A 128 6.89 -4.49 -1.64
N ILE A 129 7.11 -5.68 -2.18
CA ILE A 129 7.33 -5.89 -3.61
C ILE A 129 5.96 -6.22 -4.24
N ALA A 130 5.71 -5.75 -5.46
CA ALA A 130 4.42 -5.83 -6.15
C ALA A 130 3.70 -7.18 -5.98
N GLY A 131 2.40 -7.14 -5.69
CA GLY A 131 1.53 -8.31 -5.53
C GLY A 131 1.25 -8.76 -4.09
N SER A 132 1.85 -8.13 -3.07
CA SER A 132 1.54 -8.37 -1.66
C SER A 132 0.86 -7.14 -1.06
N ALA A 133 -0.47 -7.06 -1.15
CA ALA A 133 -1.20 -5.92 -0.66
C ALA A 133 -1.62 -6.08 0.81
N PRO A 134 -1.30 -5.13 1.68
CA PRO A 134 -2.05 -4.95 2.92
C PRO A 134 -3.45 -4.38 2.61
N VAL A 135 -4.43 -4.73 3.43
CA VAL A 135 -5.84 -4.34 3.24
C VAL A 135 -6.10 -2.85 3.54
N GLN A 136 -5.18 -2.16 4.19
CA GLN A 136 -5.32 -0.74 4.52
C GLN A 136 -4.24 0.10 3.87
N VAL A 137 -4.66 1.15 3.18
CA VAL A 137 -3.79 2.22 2.69
C VAL A 137 -3.67 3.28 3.77
N GLN A 138 -2.45 3.65 4.10
CA GLN A 138 -2.21 4.66 5.14
C GLN A 138 -1.15 5.67 4.72
N ALA A 139 -1.20 6.85 5.32
CA ALA A 139 -0.18 7.87 5.14
C ALA A 139 1.16 7.37 5.69
N GLY A 140 2.22 7.61 4.95
CA GLY A 140 3.58 7.39 5.43
C GLY A 140 4.03 8.41 6.46
N THR A 141 5.23 8.24 6.98
CA THR A 141 5.86 9.21 7.88
C THR A 141 5.86 10.62 7.26
N GLY A 142 5.24 11.56 7.91
CA GLY A 142 5.09 12.93 7.37
C GLY A 142 3.81 13.16 6.57
N GLY A 143 2.82 12.27 6.59
CA GLY A 143 1.54 12.43 5.93
C GLY A 143 1.55 12.17 4.42
N ALA A 144 2.61 11.58 3.89
CA ALA A 144 2.72 11.20 2.49
C ALA A 144 2.29 9.73 2.28
N TRP A 145 1.82 9.42 1.07
CA TRP A 145 1.29 8.10 0.73
C TRP A 145 2.28 7.30 -0.10
N ALA A 146 2.42 6.01 0.20
CA ALA A 146 3.16 5.09 -0.65
C ALA A 146 2.42 4.86 -1.97
N PRO A 147 3.14 4.51 -3.07
CA PRO A 147 2.52 4.11 -4.32
C PRO A 147 1.52 2.97 -4.10
N ASN A 148 0.29 3.13 -4.56
CA ASN A 148 -0.78 2.15 -4.39
C ASN A 148 -1.80 2.20 -5.54
N ASN A 149 -2.56 1.13 -5.72
CA ASN A 149 -3.77 1.12 -6.53
C ASN A 149 -4.84 0.33 -5.77
N MET A 150 -5.92 0.98 -5.44
CA MET A 150 -7.02 0.43 -4.65
C MET A 150 -8.14 -0.15 -5.51
N ALA A 151 -8.14 0.10 -6.83
CA ALA A 151 -9.08 -0.55 -7.74
C ALA A 151 -8.71 -2.03 -7.90
N ALA A 152 -9.64 -2.94 -7.64
CA ALA A 152 -9.46 -4.34 -7.96
C ALA A 152 -9.60 -4.56 -9.48
N TRP A 153 -8.89 -5.56 -10.02
CA TRP A 153 -8.96 -5.92 -11.45
C TRP A 153 -8.72 -4.73 -12.40
N SER A 154 -7.79 -3.84 -12.05
CA SER A 154 -7.46 -2.68 -12.90
C SER A 154 -6.83 -3.08 -14.24
N SER A 155 -6.28 -4.28 -14.32
CA SER A 155 -5.74 -4.89 -15.55
C SER A 155 -6.80 -5.62 -16.38
N ASP A 156 -8.04 -5.76 -15.89
CA ASP A 156 -9.13 -6.43 -16.61
C ASP A 156 -10.50 -5.79 -16.33
N LEU A 157 -10.89 -4.84 -17.16
CA LEU A 157 -12.18 -4.15 -17.06
C LEU A 157 -13.36 -5.04 -17.53
N THR A 158 -13.10 -6.20 -18.09
CA THR A 158 -14.18 -7.16 -18.43
C THR A 158 -14.65 -7.94 -17.21
N ASN A 159 -13.83 -7.99 -16.16
CA ASN A 159 -14.15 -8.70 -14.91
C ASN A 159 -15.44 -8.20 -14.26
N ALA A 160 -16.15 -9.09 -13.56
CA ALA A 160 -17.40 -8.80 -12.86
C ALA A 160 -17.27 -7.78 -11.72
N ALA A 161 -16.07 -7.55 -11.20
CA ALA A 161 -15.78 -6.50 -10.23
C ALA A 161 -16.08 -5.08 -10.78
N TRP A 162 -16.05 -4.92 -12.09
CA TRP A 162 -16.46 -3.70 -12.77
C TRP A 162 -17.93 -3.80 -13.19
N THR A 163 -18.78 -2.95 -12.66
CA THR A 163 -20.18 -2.82 -13.06
C THR A 163 -20.28 -2.14 -14.42
N LYS A 164 -21.01 -2.73 -15.37
CA LYS A 164 -21.30 -2.17 -16.69
C LYS A 164 -22.79 -1.84 -16.73
N THR A 165 -23.13 -0.58 -16.88
CA THR A 165 -24.52 -0.13 -16.98
C THR A 165 -24.73 0.55 -18.32
N SER A 166 -25.70 0.07 -19.11
CA SER A 166 -25.98 0.59 -20.47
C SER A 166 -24.71 0.69 -21.32
N SER A 167 -23.77 -0.23 -21.12
CA SER A 167 -22.48 -0.22 -21.80
C SER A 167 -21.92 -1.64 -21.99
N THR A 168 -20.98 -1.76 -22.91
CA THR A 168 -20.17 -2.97 -23.11
C THR A 168 -18.69 -2.63 -23.00
N VAL A 169 -17.90 -3.59 -22.49
CA VAL A 169 -16.43 -3.49 -22.46
C VAL A 169 -15.83 -4.64 -23.24
N THR A 170 -14.96 -4.35 -24.19
CA THR A 170 -14.23 -5.34 -24.99
C THR A 170 -12.73 -5.16 -24.83
N SER A 171 -11.97 -6.25 -24.80
CA SER A 171 -10.51 -6.27 -24.67
C SER A 171 -9.79 -6.34 -26.02
N GLY A 172 -8.46 -6.32 -25.99
CA GLY A 172 -7.62 -6.55 -27.17
C GLY A 172 -7.32 -5.30 -27.98
N VAL A 173 -7.44 -4.13 -27.39
CA VAL A 173 -7.15 -2.84 -28.02
C VAL A 173 -5.70 -2.44 -27.77
N SER A 174 -5.08 -1.74 -28.73
CA SER A 174 -3.72 -1.23 -28.57
C SER A 174 -3.68 -0.25 -27.38
N ASP A 175 -2.76 -0.49 -26.43
CA ASP A 175 -2.56 0.33 -25.25
C ASP A 175 -1.58 1.50 -25.50
N PRO A 176 -1.41 2.44 -24.56
CA PRO A 176 -0.55 3.61 -24.73
C PRO A 176 0.95 3.29 -24.81
N PHE A 177 1.36 2.05 -24.53
CA PHE A 177 2.77 1.60 -24.48
C PHE A 177 3.12 0.63 -25.60
N GLY A 178 2.22 0.40 -26.57
CA GLY A 178 2.45 -0.43 -27.75
C GLY A 178 2.05 -1.90 -27.60
N GLY A 179 1.45 -2.29 -26.47
CA GLY A 179 0.81 -3.58 -26.28
C GLY A 179 -0.65 -3.60 -26.77
N SER A 180 -1.38 -4.66 -26.43
CA SER A 180 -2.80 -4.85 -26.79
C SER A 180 -3.68 -5.15 -25.57
N THR A 181 -3.35 -4.55 -24.43
CA THR A 181 -4.00 -4.81 -23.15
C THR A 181 -5.04 -3.77 -22.75
N ALA A 182 -5.35 -2.82 -23.62
CA ALA A 182 -6.41 -1.84 -23.42
C ALA A 182 -7.81 -2.40 -23.73
N PHE A 183 -8.82 -1.66 -23.32
CA PHE A 183 -10.24 -2.02 -23.42
C PHE A 183 -11.01 -0.91 -24.14
N THR A 184 -12.07 -1.28 -24.90
CA THR A 184 -13.02 -0.31 -25.42
C THR A 184 -14.29 -0.36 -24.59
N LEU A 185 -14.68 0.77 -24.02
CA LEU A 185 -15.99 1.02 -23.45
C LEU A 185 -16.89 1.60 -24.53
N THR A 186 -18.05 1.00 -24.79
CA THR A 186 -19.05 1.48 -25.74
C THR A 186 -20.39 1.66 -25.01
N ALA A 187 -21.01 2.82 -25.14
CA ALA A 187 -22.33 3.09 -24.61
C ALA A 187 -23.43 2.46 -25.50
N THR A 188 -24.24 1.59 -24.92
CA THR A 188 -25.39 1.00 -25.62
C THR A 188 -26.67 1.81 -25.46
N ALA A 189 -26.69 2.72 -24.49
CA ALA A 189 -27.71 3.74 -24.30
C ALA A 189 -27.06 5.03 -23.76
N ALA A 190 -27.82 6.11 -23.63
CA ALA A 190 -27.33 7.34 -22.98
C ALA A 190 -26.92 7.07 -21.54
N ASN A 191 -25.83 7.71 -21.10
CA ASN A 191 -25.23 7.51 -19.78
C ASN A 191 -24.75 6.05 -19.56
N GLY A 192 -24.15 5.46 -20.58
CA GLY A 192 -23.50 4.16 -20.48
C GLY A 192 -22.16 4.28 -19.76
N TYR A 193 -21.95 3.51 -18.67
CA TYR A 193 -20.74 3.63 -17.87
C TYR A 193 -20.15 2.27 -17.42
N VAL A 194 -18.88 2.31 -17.11
CA VAL A 194 -18.18 1.27 -16.34
C VAL A 194 -17.74 1.87 -15.01
N SER A 195 -17.99 1.19 -13.90
CA SER A 195 -17.64 1.68 -12.56
C SER A 195 -17.27 0.56 -11.61
N GLN A 196 -16.54 0.92 -10.57
CA GLN A 196 -16.25 0.06 -9.43
C GLN A 196 -16.46 0.82 -8.13
N PHE A 197 -17.10 0.16 -7.17
CA PHE A 197 -17.18 0.62 -5.78
C PHE A 197 -16.16 -0.14 -4.95
N ASP A 198 -15.38 0.59 -4.15
CA ASP A 198 -14.44 -0.02 -3.21
C ASP A 198 -14.64 0.54 -1.80
N ALA A 199 -15.13 -0.33 -0.90
CA ALA A 199 -15.33 0.02 0.51
C ALA A 199 -14.02 0.33 1.26
N ALA A 200 -12.86 -0.11 0.74
CA ALA A 200 -11.57 0.14 1.36
C ALA A 200 -11.11 1.60 1.25
N THR A 201 -11.73 2.40 0.36
CA THR A 201 -11.40 3.82 0.17
C THR A 201 -12.25 4.75 1.02
N VAL A 202 -13.29 4.25 1.67
CA VAL A 202 -14.21 5.06 2.52
C VAL A 202 -13.45 5.67 3.70
N GLY A 203 -13.57 7.00 3.84
CA GLY A 203 -12.95 7.73 4.94
C GLY A 203 -11.48 8.10 4.74
N LEU A 204 -10.88 7.78 3.59
CA LEU A 204 -9.52 8.20 3.28
C LEU A 204 -9.50 9.67 2.80
N PRO A 205 -8.59 10.50 3.31
CA PRO A 205 -8.40 11.85 2.80
C PRO A 205 -7.67 11.79 1.45
N SER A 206 -8.05 12.62 0.50
CA SER A 206 -7.34 12.81 -0.78
C SER A 206 -7.17 11.55 -1.62
N LEU A 207 -8.21 11.20 -2.36
CA LEU A 207 -8.17 10.16 -3.39
C LEU A 207 -7.92 10.77 -4.77
N VAL A 208 -7.13 10.07 -5.59
CA VAL A 208 -6.90 10.41 -7.00
C VAL A 208 -7.32 9.24 -7.86
N PHE A 209 -8.36 9.42 -8.67
CA PHE A 209 -8.71 8.49 -9.74
C PHE A 209 -8.01 8.91 -11.02
N SER A 210 -7.37 7.99 -11.71
CA SER A 210 -6.74 8.22 -13.01
C SER A 210 -6.90 7.04 -13.94
N VAL A 211 -6.95 7.32 -15.25
CA VAL A 211 -7.02 6.30 -16.30
C VAL A 211 -6.42 6.87 -17.59
N TRP A 212 -5.72 6.06 -18.35
CA TRP A 212 -5.41 6.42 -19.75
C TRP A 212 -6.67 6.25 -20.59
N VAL A 213 -7.00 7.28 -21.34
CA VAL A 213 -8.20 7.33 -22.14
C VAL A 213 -7.96 8.05 -23.44
N ARG A 214 -8.62 7.56 -24.51
CA ARG A 214 -8.72 8.25 -25.79
C ARG A 214 -10.10 8.04 -26.39
N ARG A 215 -10.54 9.00 -27.20
CA ARG A 215 -11.79 8.84 -27.95
C ARG A 215 -11.60 7.88 -29.12
N ARG A 216 -12.51 6.92 -29.23
CA ARG A 216 -12.59 6.01 -30.36
C ARG A 216 -13.65 6.47 -31.37
N THR A 217 -14.88 6.76 -30.88
CA THR A 217 -16.03 7.12 -31.72
C THR A 217 -16.91 8.10 -30.97
N GLY A 218 -17.62 8.96 -31.72
CA GLY A 218 -18.59 9.89 -31.20
C GLY A 218 -18.01 11.20 -30.70
N SER A 219 -18.90 12.11 -30.24
CA SER A 219 -18.54 13.46 -29.80
C SER A 219 -19.23 13.89 -28.50
N GLY A 220 -20.01 13.02 -27.89
CA GLY A 220 -20.70 13.31 -26.62
C GLY A 220 -19.72 13.54 -25.47
N ALA A 221 -20.20 14.08 -24.35
CA ALA A 221 -19.38 14.28 -23.19
C ALA A 221 -18.92 12.93 -22.59
N VAL A 222 -17.68 12.91 -22.15
CA VAL A 222 -17.12 11.81 -21.33
C VAL A 222 -16.90 12.34 -19.93
N GLN A 223 -17.28 11.55 -18.96
CA GLN A 223 -17.26 11.97 -17.57
C GLN A 223 -16.53 10.93 -16.73
N PHE A 224 -15.80 11.42 -15.72
CA PHE A 224 -15.24 10.57 -14.66
C PHE A 224 -16.07 10.73 -13.41
N TYR A 225 -16.24 9.62 -12.69
CA TYR A 225 -16.88 9.66 -11.39
C TYR A 225 -15.93 10.31 -10.39
N ASN A 226 -16.43 11.37 -9.76
CA ASN A 226 -15.77 12.09 -8.70
C ASN A 226 -16.74 12.18 -7.52
N ASP A 227 -16.39 11.58 -6.42
CA ASP A 227 -17.30 11.41 -5.30
C ASP A 227 -17.49 12.65 -4.42
N ASP A 228 -16.59 13.62 -4.50
CA ASP A 228 -16.61 14.83 -3.67
C ASP A 228 -17.85 15.72 -3.94
N THR A 229 -18.38 15.63 -5.14
CA THR A 229 -19.60 16.36 -5.58
C THR A 229 -20.81 15.45 -5.73
N GLY A 230 -20.67 14.13 -5.44
CA GLY A 230 -21.72 13.13 -5.68
C GLY A 230 -22.04 12.95 -7.16
N GLY A 231 -21.14 13.30 -8.08
CA GLY A 231 -21.44 13.36 -9.48
C GLY A 231 -20.31 13.08 -10.46
N TRP A 232 -20.71 13.07 -11.73
CA TRP A 232 -19.84 12.87 -12.87
C TRP A 232 -19.20 14.18 -13.33
N THR A 233 -17.87 14.21 -13.44
CA THR A 233 -17.09 15.37 -13.90
C THR A 233 -16.71 15.22 -15.36
N ASN A 234 -17.02 16.21 -16.19
CA ASN A 234 -16.65 16.21 -17.61
C ASN A 234 -15.13 16.26 -17.79
N VAL A 235 -14.63 15.41 -18.69
CA VAL A 235 -13.22 15.39 -19.08
C VAL A 235 -13.06 15.64 -20.59
N ALA A 236 -12.04 16.40 -20.95
CA ALA A 236 -11.75 16.70 -22.35
C ALA A 236 -10.89 15.60 -22.98
N LEU A 237 -11.38 14.96 -24.03
CA LEU A 237 -10.71 13.88 -24.74
C LEU A 237 -10.27 14.26 -26.15
N THR A 238 -9.21 13.61 -26.59
CA THR A 238 -8.75 13.57 -27.99
C THR A 238 -8.71 12.13 -28.49
N SER A 239 -8.41 11.93 -29.76
CA SER A 239 -8.15 10.60 -30.33
C SER A 239 -6.79 10.01 -29.94
N SER A 240 -5.93 10.79 -29.30
CA SER A 240 -4.63 10.35 -28.77
C SER A 240 -4.75 9.93 -27.31
N TRP A 241 -3.96 8.94 -26.89
CA TRP A 241 -3.87 8.51 -25.51
C TRP A 241 -3.41 9.64 -24.58
N ARG A 242 -4.15 9.85 -23.50
CA ARG A 242 -3.78 10.74 -22.38
C ARG A 242 -4.16 10.08 -21.07
N ARG A 243 -3.31 10.18 -20.07
CA ARG A 243 -3.70 9.87 -18.71
C ARG A 243 -4.40 11.09 -18.11
N LEU A 244 -5.66 10.94 -17.80
CA LEU A 244 -6.46 11.96 -17.12
C LEU A 244 -6.75 11.52 -15.70
N SER A 245 -6.90 12.49 -14.82
CA SER A 245 -7.20 12.25 -13.40
C SER A 245 -8.23 13.24 -12.88
N VAL A 246 -8.94 12.78 -11.86
CA VAL A 246 -9.79 13.60 -10.98
C VAL A 246 -9.40 13.29 -9.54
N SER A 247 -9.31 14.33 -8.71
CA SER A 247 -8.99 14.18 -7.29
C SER A 247 -10.22 14.48 -6.44
N ASN A 248 -10.37 13.76 -5.35
CA ASN A 248 -11.42 13.93 -4.37
C ASN A 248 -10.84 14.44 -3.05
N GLY A 249 -11.59 15.26 -2.33
CA GLY A 249 -11.29 15.68 -0.97
C GLY A 249 -11.52 14.52 0.04
N LEU A 250 -12.53 14.63 0.86
CA LEU A 250 -12.91 13.59 1.83
C LEU A 250 -13.93 12.62 1.21
N GLY A 251 -13.51 11.38 0.93
CA GLY A 251 -14.40 10.35 0.37
C GLY A 251 -15.39 9.83 1.41
N VAL A 252 -16.66 10.19 1.28
CA VAL A 252 -17.78 9.59 2.04
C VAL A 252 -18.28 8.33 1.33
N TYR A 253 -18.13 8.28 0.00
CA TYR A 253 -18.41 7.13 -0.88
C TYR A 253 -17.30 6.99 -1.89
N SER A 254 -16.81 5.80 -2.08
CA SER A 254 -15.65 5.55 -2.96
C SER A 254 -16.07 4.76 -4.17
N GLY A 255 -16.35 5.48 -5.23
CA GLY A 255 -16.58 4.89 -6.54
C GLY A 255 -15.66 5.52 -7.56
N ILE A 256 -15.24 4.74 -8.51
CA ILE A 256 -14.53 5.20 -9.71
C ILE A 256 -15.30 4.76 -10.94
N GLY A 257 -15.27 5.55 -11.98
CA GLY A 257 -15.96 5.16 -13.21
C GLY A 257 -15.72 6.11 -14.36
N VAL A 258 -16.08 5.61 -15.54
CA VAL A 258 -16.07 6.37 -16.81
C VAL A 258 -17.44 6.24 -17.44
N ASN A 259 -18.09 7.38 -17.71
CA ASN A 259 -19.41 7.49 -18.30
C ASN A 259 -19.35 8.14 -19.68
N LEU A 260 -20.18 7.63 -20.58
CA LEU A 260 -20.43 8.16 -21.92
C LEU A 260 -21.87 8.68 -21.98
N THR A 261 -22.06 9.98 -22.14
CA THR A 261 -23.39 10.58 -22.08
C THR A 261 -24.27 10.26 -23.29
N THR A 262 -23.66 9.86 -24.42
CA THR A 262 -24.36 9.64 -25.68
C THR A 262 -24.28 8.17 -26.10
N SER A 263 -25.42 7.60 -26.48
CA SER A 263 -25.49 6.23 -27.02
C SER A 263 -24.66 6.10 -28.30
N GLY A 264 -23.92 5.01 -28.43
CA GLY A 264 -23.04 4.73 -29.58
C GLY A 264 -21.64 5.34 -29.47
N ASP A 265 -21.41 6.24 -28.50
CA ASP A 265 -20.05 6.72 -28.22
C ASP A 265 -19.16 5.61 -27.68
N ALA A 266 -17.87 5.68 -28.01
CA ALA A 266 -16.87 4.75 -27.52
C ALA A 266 -15.56 5.45 -27.17
N VAL A 267 -14.91 4.95 -26.11
CA VAL A 267 -13.57 5.35 -25.68
C VAL A 267 -12.71 4.11 -25.44
N ASP A 268 -11.41 4.24 -25.65
CA ASP A 268 -10.44 3.24 -25.22
C ASP A 268 -9.91 3.63 -23.85
N LEU A 269 -9.78 2.64 -22.96
CA LEU A 269 -9.37 2.76 -21.57
C LEU A 269 -8.20 1.83 -21.27
N TYR A 270 -7.23 2.30 -20.46
CA TYR A 270 -6.14 1.48 -19.98
C TYR A 270 -5.75 1.91 -18.57
N GLY A 271 -5.53 0.92 -17.68
CA GLY A 271 -4.93 1.13 -16.38
C GLY A 271 -5.67 2.09 -15.46
N PRO A 272 -6.96 1.87 -15.14
CA PRO A 272 -7.64 2.64 -14.12
C PRO A 272 -6.94 2.44 -12.78
N GLN A 273 -6.73 3.54 -12.04
CA GLN A 273 -6.08 3.54 -10.75
C GLN A 273 -6.75 4.52 -9.82
N ILE A 274 -7.03 4.07 -8.60
CA ILE A 274 -7.41 4.93 -7.48
C ILE A 274 -6.32 4.86 -6.41
N GLU A 275 -5.81 6.01 -6.06
CA GLU A 275 -4.69 6.16 -5.13
C GLU A 275 -5.12 7.01 -3.95
N ALA A 276 -4.72 6.59 -2.76
CA ALA A 276 -4.62 7.50 -1.63
C ALA A 276 -3.35 8.34 -1.83
N ASN A 277 -3.50 9.61 -2.17
CA ASN A 277 -2.38 10.46 -2.58
C ASN A 277 -2.65 11.94 -2.28
N ALA A 278 -1.90 12.51 -1.35
CA ALA A 278 -2.05 13.91 -0.94
C ALA A 278 -1.59 14.92 -2.00
N SER A 279 -0.82 14.51 -3.02
CA SER A 279 -0.33 15.42 -4.07
C SER A 279 -1.40 15.83 -5.09
N GLY A 280 -2.53 15.11 -5.14
CA GLY A 280 -3.57 15.31 -6.16
C GLY A 280 -3.17 14.88 -7.58
N SER A 281 -1.95 14.38 -7.77
CA SER A 281 -1.44 13.93 -9.07
C SER A 281 -1.23 12.43 -9.07
N PRO A 282 -1.60 11.70 -10.15
CA PRO A 282 -1.47 10.25 -10.18
C PRO A 282 0.00 9.81 -10.20
N GLY A 283 0.34 8.83 -9.38
CA GLY A 283 1.61 8.12 -9.39
C GLY A 283 1.76 7.16 -10.58
N ALA A 284 2.83 6.35 -10.60
CA ALA A 284 2.99 5.32 -11.62
C ALA A 284 1.84 4.30 -11.55
N TYR A 285 1.42 3.77 -12.71
CA TYR A 285 0.36 2.77 -12.74
C TYR A 285 0.81 1.45 -12.11
N ILE A 286 -0.04 0.93 -11.26
CA ILE A 286 0.12 -0.34 -10.58
C ILE A 286 -1.04 -1.23 -10.99
N ALA A 287 -0.74 -2.30 -11.75
CA ALA A 287 -1.73 -3.27 -12.15
C ALA A 287 -2.22 -4.08 -10.95
N THR A 288 -3.53 -4.29 -10.86
CA THR A 288 -4.15 -5.10 -9.82
C THR A 288 -4.95 -6.25 -10.42
N ALA A 289 -5.07 -7.33 -9.65
CA ALA A 289 -5.99 -8.43 -9.87
C ALA A 289 -7.14 -8.36 -8.84
N ALA A 290 -7.42 -9.43 -8.12
CA ALA A 290 -8.56 -9.55 -7.21
C ALA A 290 -8.54 -8.63 -5.98
N ALA A 291 -7.43 -7.97 -5.69
CA ALA A 291 -7.27 -7.10 -4.51
C ALA A 291 -6.47 -5.84 -4.83
N PRO A 292 -6.64 -4.76 -4.06
CA PRO A 292 -5.76 -3.60 -4.06
C PRO A 292 -4.29 -4.00 -3.94
N ALA A 293 -3.38 -3.22 -4.53
CA ALA A 293 -1.95 -3.49 -4.47
C ALA A 293 -1.14 -2.24 -4.17
N TYR A 294 -0.07 -2.40 -3.39
CA TYR A 294 1.02 -1.45 -3.36
C TYR A 294 1.98 -1.75 -4.52
N GLY A 295 2.56 -0.70 -5.08
CA GLY A 295 3.64 -0.83 -6.03
C GLY A 295 4.92 -1.29 -5.35
N SER A 296 5.80 -1.90 -6.14
CA SER A 296 7.20 -2.04 -5.74
C SER A 296 7.80 -0.67 -5.42
N PRO A 297 8.78 -0.60 -4.52
CA PRO A 297 9.48 0.65 -4.25
C PRO A 297 9.96 1.34 -5.52
N ILE A 298 9.74 2.64 -5.60
CA ILE A 298 10.24 3.50 -6.67
C ILE A 298 11.53 4.13 -6.18
N LEU A 299 12.60 3.95 -6.93
CA LEU A 299 13.90 4.53 -6.63
C LEU A 299 14.16 5.77 -7.49
N TYR A 300 14.85 6.75 -6.92
CA TYR A 300 15.18 8.01 -7.58
C TYR A 300 16.66 8.32 -7.47
N ALA A 301 17.21 8.92 -8.54
CA ALA A 301 18.53 9.51 -8.60
C ALA A 301 18.36 11.02 -8.81
N ASN A 302 18.75 11.86 -7.86
CA ASN A 302 18.52 13.31 -7.89
C ASN A 302 17.07 13.68 -8.24
N GLY A 303 16.07 12.94 -7.70
CA GLY A 303 14.64 13.14 -7.94
C GLY A 303 14.11 12.54 -9.27
N THR A 304 14.97 11.97 -10.11
CA THR A 304 14.56 11.30 -11.35
C THR A 304 14.36 9.80 -11.09
N VAL A 305 13.24 9.22 -11.57
CA VAL A 305 12.94 7.79 -11.41
C VAL A 305 14.01 6.94 -12.10
N ILE A 306 14.52 5.96 -11.37
CA ILE A 306 15.47 4.97 -11.89
C ILE A 306 14.67 3.83 -12.53
N ALA A 307 15.02 3.45 -13.76
CA ALA A 307 14.37 2.33 -14.45
C ALA A 307 14.58 1.01 -13.67
N THR A 308 13.56 0.18 -13.57
CA THR A 308 13.61 -1.10 -12.85
C THR A 308 14.63 -2.09 -13.43
N SER A 309 15.02 -1.93 -14.70
CA SER A 309 16.09 -2.70 -15.34
C SER A 309 17.51 -2.34 -14.86
N ALA A 310 17.67 -1.18 -14.18
CA ALA A 310 18.97 -0.70 -13.72
C ALA A 310 19.35 -1.21 -12.32
N TYR A 311 18.45 -1.92 -11.65
CA TYR A 311 18.72 -2.46 -10.29
C TYR A 311 17.93 -3.72 -10.03
N THR A 312 18.32 -4.44 -8.96
CA THR A 312 17.52 -5.47 -8.32
C THR A 312 17.24 -5.07 -6.88
N LEU A 313 16.06 -5.42 -6.37
CA LEU A 313 15.67 -5.20 -4.98
C LEU A 313 15.40 -6.54 -4.31
N SER A 314 16.12 -6.82 -3.23
CA SER A 314 15.90 -8.03 -2.43
C SER A 314 14.71 -7.88 -1.48
N SER A 315 14.18 -9.00 -1.01
CA SER A 315 13.16 -9.03 0.05
C SER A 315 13.68 -8.53 1.42
N SER A 316 14.99 -8.35 1.57
CA SER A 316 15.63 -7.75 2.75
C SER A 316 15.91 -6.26 2.59
N GLY A 317 15.40 -5.61 1.54
CA GLY A 317 15.56 -4.18 1.33
C GLY A 317 16.91 -3.75 0.74
N LEU A 318 17.70 -4.70 0.24
CA LEU A 318 18.97 -4.42 -0.39
C LEU A 318 18.76 -4.13 -1.87
N VAL A 319 19.17 -2.94 -2.30
CA VAL A 319 19.19 -2.49 -3.70
C VAL A 319 20.56 -2.76 -4.28
N THR A 320 20.62 -3.49 -5.39
CA THR A 320 21.88 -3.71 -6.13
C THR A 320 21.75 -3.14 -7.53
N PHE A 321 22.51 -2.09 -7.81
CA PHE A 321 22.55 -1.45 -9.13
C PHE A 321 23.40 -2.25 -10.12
N THR A 322 23.00 -2.26 -11.38
CA THR A 322 23.78 -2.86 -12.49
C THR A 322 25.06 -2.09 -12.78
N ALA A 323 25.08 -0.79 -12.50
CA ALA A 323 26.25 0.07 -12.56
C ALA A 323 26.25 1.02 -11.35
N ALA A 324 27.41 1.30 -10.77
CA ALA A 324 27.50 2.17 -9.61
C ALA A 324 26.94 3.56 -9.91
N PRO A 325 26.07 4.13 -9.06
CA PRO A 325 25.61 5.51 -9.20
C PRO A 325 26.78 6.48 -9.11
N SER A 326 26.80 7.46 -10.00
CA SER A 326 27.90 8.46 -10.08
C SER A 326 28.08 9.19 -8.75
N SER A 327 29.31 9.65 -8.49
CA SER A 327 29.65 10.39 -7.28
C SER A 327 28.78 11.65 -7.11
N GLY A 328 28.23 11.83 -5.91
CA GLY A 328 27.35 12.95 -5.55
C GLY A 328 25.87 12.78 -5.91
N VAL A 329 25.47 11.68 -6.55
CA VAL A 329 24.06 11.41 -6.84
C VAL A 329 23.31 11.06 -5.57
N ALA A 330 22.32 11.86 -5.20
CA ALA A 330 21.43 11.55 -4.08
C ALA A 330 20.45 10.44 -4.47
N LEU A 331 20.41 9.36 -3.67
CA LEU A 331 19.52 8.23 -3.85
C LEU A 331 18.39 8.31 -2.85
N THR A 332 17.16 8.34 -3.35
CA THR A 332 15.94 8.36 -2.53
C THR A 332 14.94 7.30 -3.01
N TRP A 333 13.99 6.94 -2.17
CA TRP A 333 12.97 5.97 -2.51
C TRP A 333 11.60 6.31 -1.93
N SER A 334 10.56 5.79 -2.56
CA SER A 334 9.19 5.82 -2.08
C SER A 334 8.60 4.41 -2.15
N GLY A 335 7.93 3.99 -1.11
CA GLY A 335 7.34 2.67 -1.08
C GLY A 335 6.74 2.32 0.28
N ALA A 336 6.17 1.12 0.34
CA ALA A 336 5.66 0.54 1.57
C ALA A 336 6.62 -0.54 2.10
N TYR A 337 6.51 -0.84 3.38
CA TYR A 337 7.30 -1.88 4.03
C TYR A 337 6.57 -2.49 5.21
N TRP A 338 6.94 -3.71 5.53
CA TRP A 338 6.50 -4.43 6.71
C TRP A 338 7.51 -4.30 7.83
N TRP A 339 7.01 -4.42 9.05
CA TRP A 339 7.84 -4.62 10.23
C TRP A 339 7.96 -6.13 10.50
N PRO A 340 9.14 -6.74 10.26
CA PRO A 340 9.38 -8.13 10.67
C PRO A 340 9.38 -8.23 12.19
N CYS A 341 8.50 -9.04 12.75
CA CYS A 341 8.29 -9.16 14.20
C CYS A 341 8.29 -10.62 14.66
N ASN A 342 8.54 -10.82 15.95
CA ASN A 342 8.24 -12.07 16.65
C ASN A 342 7.31 -11.77 17.83
N PHE A 343 6.43 -12.70 18.17
CA PHE A 343 5.72 -12.62 19.42
C PHE A 343 6.70 -12.71 20.60
N ASP A 344 6.42 -11.94 21.65
CA ASP A 344 7.25 -11.95 22.86
C ASP A 344 6.85 -13.12 23.80
N ASP A 345 5.62 -13.63 23.66
CA ASP A 345 5.07 -14.71 24.47
C ASP A 345 4.76 -15.94 23.58
N ASP A 346 4.93 -17.14 24.14
CA ASP A 346 4.56 -18.42 23.52
C ASP A 346 3.10 -18.82 23.81
N THR A 347 2.32 -17.91 24.39
CA THR A 347 0.92 -18.13 24.73
C THR A 347 0.08 -16.95 24.24
N LEU A 348 -0.97 -17.27 23.46
CA LEU A 348 -1.99 -16.30 23.05
C LEU A 348 -3.25 -16.51 23.92
N SER A 349 -3.52 -15.57 24.82
CA SER A 349 -4.69 -15.61 25.70
C SER A 349 -5.85 -14.85 25.09
N MET A 350 -7.01 -15.48 25.04
CA MET A 350 -8.26 -14.89 24.54
C MET A 350 -9.42 -15.19 25.49
N SER A 351 -10.29 -14.20 25.69
CA SER A 351 -11.46 -14.31 26.56
C SER A 351 -12.75 -14.15 25.75
N LYS A 352 -13.73 -15.00 26.02
CA LYS A 352 -15.06 -14.89 25.43
C LYS A 352 -15.93 -13.98 26.30
N PHE A 353 -16.44 -12.89 25.76
CA PHE A 353 -17.29 -11.96 26.51
C PHE A 353 -18.74 -11.96 26.05
N MET A 354 -19.03 -12.50 24.85
CA MET A 354 -20.40 -12.61 24.29
C MET A 354 -20.50 -13.81 23.36
N GLY A 355 -21.72 -14.21 23.00
CA GLY A 355 -21.95 -15.30 22.02
C GLY A 355 -21.24 -15.03 20.68
N GLY A 356 -20.25 -15.84 20.34
CA GLY A 356 -19.46 -15.71 19.11
C GLY A 356 -18.39 -14.61 19.12
N LEU A 357 -18.28 -13.78 20.18
CA LEU A 357 -17.31 -12.71 20.29
C LEU A 357 -16.27 -12.99 21.37
N TRP A 358 -15.03 -12.73 21.00
CA TRP A 358 -13.85 -12.88 21.83
C TRP A 358 -13.02 -11.62 21.86
N GLU A 359 -12.17 -11.49 22.85
CA GLU A 359 -11.14 -10.46 22.95
C GLU A 359 -9.77 -11.10 23.18
N ALA A 360 -8.74 -10.47 22.67
CA ALA A 360 -7.34 -10.75 22.99
C ALA A 360 -6.69 -9.48 23.49
N LYS A 361 -6.22 -9.50 24.73
CA LYS A 361 -5.56 -8.34 25.37
C LYS A 361 -4.08 -8.56 25.48
N ALA A 362 -3.33 -7.45 25.38
CA ALA A 362 -1.89 -7.43 25.55
C ALA A 362 -1.15 -8.41 24.62
N ILE A 363 -1.54 -8.48 23.34
CA ILE A 363 -0.76 -9.20 22.34
C ILE A 363 0.55 -8.43 22.14
N LYS A 364 1.66 -9.04 22.57
CA LYS A 364 2.98 -8.41 22.55
C LYS A 364 3.88 -9.02 21.50
N PHE A 365 4.57 -8.17 20.77
CA PHE A 365 5.59 -8.59 19.81
C PHE A 365 6.62 -7.48 19.60
N THR A 366 7.80 -7.89 19.17
CA THR A 366 8.95 -7.00 19.00
C THR A 366 9.54 -7.15 17.61
N THR A 367 9.96 -6.03 17.01
CA THR A 367 10.60 -6.02 15.70
C THR A 367 11.93 -6.75 15.71
N ARG A 368 12.28 -7.39 14.59
CA ARG A 368 13.58 -8.05 14.39
C ARG A 368 14.52 -7.17 13.59
N ILE A 369 15.79 -7.27 13.94
CA ILE A 369 16.93 -6.69 13.23
C ILE A 369 17.69 -7.86 12.61
N PHE A 370 18.13 -7.73 11.37
CA PHE A 370 18.89 -8.74 10.63
C PHE A 370 20.33 -8.30 10.42
#